data_075dcd860a44091a531b87fe8ee3d41a
#
_entry.id   075dcd860a44091a531b87fe8ee3d41a
#
_cell.length_a   1.000
_cell.length_b   1.000
_cell.length_c   1.000
_cell.angle_alpha   90.00
_cell.angle_beta   90.00
_cell.angle_gamma   90.00
#
_symmetry.space_group_name_H-M   'P 1'
#
loop_
_entity.id
_entity.type
_entity.pdbx_description
1 polymer ?
#
loop_
_entity_poly.entity_id
_entity_poly.type
_entity_poly.pdbx_seq_one_letter_code
_entity_poly.pdbx_strand_id
1 'polypeptide(L)'
;MAATSMAAALAATLPSQNIVVAAPAPTHDAIPASMAKVIDIEAEIPLNCVQLDGMVVTKIIKHAREAPSSTAHGLLLGLDLDGVLEVSNSFPLPHHVSDDDDKSAKSSARHQAAMLRSLKEVQADDSVIGFYQATTQGAFFNQTLVETQAIHQEKLRHGGIVIVH
;
A
#
# COMPACT_ATOMS: atom_id res chain seq x y z
N MET A 1 -24.83 42.31 -65.19
CA MET A 1 -24.22 41.00 -65.29
C MET A 1 -23.66 40.67 -63.89
N ALA A 2 -24.38 39.82 -63.17
CA ALA A 2 -24.01 39.46 -61.82
C ALA A 2 -22.93 38.34 -61.84
N ALA A 3 -21.76 38.64 -61.37
CA ALA A 3 -20.72 37.69 -61.20
C ALA A 3 -21.05 36.79 -59.97
N THR A 4 -21.56 35.63 -60.28
CA THR A 4 -21.78 34.61 -59.23
C THR A 4 -20.40 34.17 -58.70
N SER A 5 -20.15 34.47 -57.46
CA SER A 5 -18.90 34.15 -56.81
C SER A 5 -18.67 32.60 -56.80
N MET A 6 -17.50 32.19 -57.25
CA MET A 6 -17.07 30.73 -57.21
C MET A 6 -17.27 30.10 -55.85
N ALA A 7 -17.23 30.89 -54.80
CA ALA A 7 -17.49 30.42 -53.43
C ALA A 7 -18.93 29.94 -53.20
N ALA A 8 -19.90 30.57 -53.87
CA ALA A 8 -21.30 30.15 -53.76
C ALA A 8 -21.62 28.86 -54.55
N ALA A 9 -20.90 28.62 -55.65
CA ALA A 9 -21.00 27.35 -56.39
C ALA A 9 -20.35 26.16 -55.66
N LEU A 10 -19.28 26.41 -54.92
CA LEU A 10 -18.62 25.37 -54.12
C LEU A 10 -19.44 24.95 -52.88
N ALA A 11 -20.17 25.90 -52.29
CA ALA A 11 -21.03 25.62 -51.14
C ALA A 11 -22.26 24.78 -51.50
N ALA A 12 -22.70 24.82 -52.77
CA ALA A 12 -23.83 24.03 -53.22
C ALA A 12 -23.51 22.56 -53.56
N THR A 13 -22.23 22.19 -53.62
CA THR A 13 -21.78 20.84 -53.97
C THR A 13 -21.25 20.05 -52.79
N LEU A 14 -21.20 20.61 -51.60
CA LEU A 14 -20.82 19.88 -50.40
C LEU A 14 -22.04 19.10 -49.89
N PRO A 15 -21.92 17.77 -49.69
CA PRO A 15 -22.98 17.00 -49.06
C PRO A 15 -23.20 17.56 -47.66
N SER A 16 -24.47 17.82 -47.32
CA SER A 16 -24.88 18.19 -45.97
C SER A 16 -24.35 17.17 -45.00
N GLN A 17 -23.30 17.52 -44.29
CA GLN A 17 -22.89 16.71 -43.13
C GLN A 17 -24.03 16.85 -42.11
N ASN A 18 -24.82 15.79 -41.97
CA ASN A 18 -25.62 15.61 -40.78
C ASN A 18 -24.68 15.72 -39.61
N ILE A 19 -24.72 16.83 -38.88
CA ILE A 19 -24.14 16.96 -37.58
C ILE A 19 -24.93 15.98 -36.72
N VAL A 20 -24.42 14.75 -36.61
CA VAL A 20 -24.81 13.86 -35.55
C VAL A 20 -24.39 14.58 -34.29
N VAL A 21 -25.37 15.16 -33.60
CA VAL A 21 -25.17 15.67 -32.24
C VAL A 21 -24.49 14.55 -31.49
N ALA A 22 -23.22 14.75 -31.18
CA ALA A 22 -22.48 13.79 -30.38
C ALA A 22 -23.33 13.51 -29.15
N ALA A 23 -23.69 12.26 -28.99
CA ALA A 23 -24.31 11.78 -27.78
C ALA A 23 -23.42 12.27 -26.59
N PRO A 24 -24.02 12.75 -25.50
CA PRO A 24 -23.25 13.16 -24.34
C PRO A 24 -22.27 12.04 -24.03
N ALA A 25 -21.00 12.41 -23.81
CA ALA A 25 -19.96 11.45 -23.41
C ALA A 25 -20.54 10.59 -22.27
N PRO A 26 -20.30 9.26 -22.30
CA PRO A 26 -20.83 8.42 -21.24
C PRO A 26 -20.32 9.01 -19.93
N THR A 27 -21.25 9.56 -19.16
CA THR A 27 -21.02 9.79 -17.75
C THR A 27 -20.50 8.46 -17.24
N HIS A 28 -19.34 8.43 -16.60
CA HIS A 28 -18.84 7.25 -15.92
C HIS A 28 -19.99 6.69 -15.10
N ASP A 29 -20.66 5.69 -15.66
CA ASP A 29 -21.73 5.02 -14.96
C ASP A 29 -21.14 4.49 -13.66
N ALA A 30 -21.82 4.81 -12.58
CA ALA A 30 -21.50 4.26 -11.29
C ALA A 30 -21.27 2.75 -11.46
N ILE A 31 -20.15 2.26 -10.94
CA ILE A 31 -19.77 0.84 -10.98
C ILE A 31 -21.02 0.01 -10.73
N PRO A 32 -21.42 -0.88 -11.65
CA PRO A 32 -22.63 -1.68 -11.46
C PRO A 32 -22.62 -2.33 -10.09
N ALA A 33 -23.75 -2.35 -9.40
CA ALA A 33 -23.85 -2.92 -8.06
C ALA A 33 -23.35 -4.37 -7.97
N SER A 34 -23.38 -5.10 -9.10
CA SER A 34 -22.78 -6.44 -9.23
C SER A 34 -21.24 -6.40 -9.16
N MET A 35 -20.59 -5.36 -9.71
CA MET A 35 -19.14 -5.20 -9.64
C MET A 35 -18.70 -4.64 -8.28
N ALA A 36 -19.46 -3.74 -7.68
CA ALA A 36 -19.22 -3.29 -6.31
C ALA A 36 -19.22 -4.48 -5.33
N LYS A 37 -20.13 -5.43 -5.53
CA LYS A 37 -20.21 -6.63 -4.72
C LYS A 37 -19.02 -7.58 -4.91
N VAL A 38 -18.44 -7.63 -6.13
CA VAL A 38 -17.23 -8.40 -6.42
C VAL A 38 -16.01 -7.75 -5.75
N ILE A 39 -15.93 -6.42 -5.75
CA ILE A 39 -14.86 -5.67 -5.08
C ILE A 39 -14.94 -5.87 -3.55
N ASP A 40 -16.15 -5.85 -2.99
CA ASP A 40 -16.37 -6.12 -1.56
C ASP A 40 -16.03 -7.58 -1.18
N ILE A 41 -16.28 -8.53 -2.08
CA ILE A 41 -15.92 -9.96 -1.86
C ILE A 41 -14.40 -10.14 -1.82
N GLU A 42 -13.64 -9.46 -2.67
CA GLU A 42 -12.16 -9.50 -2.59
C GLU A 42 -11.62 -8.86 -1.29
N ALA A 43 -12.31 -7.84 -0.77
CA ALA A 43 -11.95 -7.25 0.52
C ALA A 43 -12.29 -8.17 1.71
N GLU A 44 -13.20 -9.11 1.55
CA GLU A 44 -13.69 -10.04 2.57
C GLU A 44 -13.02 -11.42 2.54
N ILE A 45 -12.08 -11.69 1.62
CA ILE A 45 -11.33 -12.96 1.65
C ILE A 45 -10.56 -13.05 2.96
N PRO A 46 -10.93 -13.97 3.86
CA PRO A 46 -10.24 -14.08 5.13
C PRO A 46 -8.81 -14.53 4.92
N LEU A 47 -7.91 -13.99 5.73
CA LEU A 47 -6.52 -14.46 5.74
C LEU A 47 -6.47 -15.90 6.26
N ASN A 48 -6.06 -16.83 5.41
CA ASN A 48 -6.00 -18.25 5.73
C ASN A 48 -4.61 -18.71 6.15
N CYS A 49 -3.59 -18.06 5.62
CA CYS A 49 -2.20 -18.49 5.83
C CYS A 49 -1.26 -17.28 5.79
N VAL A 50 -0.21 -17.35 6.59
CA VAL A 50 0.93 -16.42 6.51
C VAL A 50 2.16 -17.24 6.17
N GLN A 51 2.78 -16.93 5.04
CA GLN A 51 4.00 -17.58 4.59
C GLN A 51 5.21 -16.67 4.87
N LEU A 52 6.17 -17.17 5.63
CA LEU A 52 7.38 -16.44 6.00
C LEU A 52 8.57 -16.93 5.19
N ASP A 53 9.25 -16.01 4.50
CA ASP A 53 10.55 -16.31 3.89
C ASP A 53 11.61 -16.54 5.00
N GLY A 54 12.47 -17.53 4.82
CA GLY A 54 13.57 -17.80 5.74
C GLY A 54 14.54 -16.63 5.91
N MET A 55 14.68 -15.78 4.89
CA MET A 55 15.46 -14.54 4.95
C MET A 55 14.86 -13.56 5.96
N VAL A 56 13.54 -13.43 6.00
CA VAL A 56 12.82 -12.56 6.96
C VAL A 56 13.09 -13.01 8.38
N VAL A 57 12.95 -14.31 8.65
CA VAL A 57 13.24 -14.89 9.98
C VAL A 57 14.67 -14.60 10.39
N THR A 58 15.63 -14.82 9.48
CA THR A 58 17.05 -14.57 9.75
C THR A 58 17.32 -13.08 10.05
N LYS A 59 16.71 -12.16 9.31
CA LYS A 59 16.82 -10.71 9.54
C LYS A 59 16.28 -10.30 10.91
N ILE A 60 15.11 -10.83 11.29
CA ILE A 60 14.47 -10.53 12.58
C ILE A 60 15.38 -11.02 13.73
N ILE A 61 15.85 -12.27 13.66
CA ILE A 61 16.74 -12.84 14.68
C ILE A 61 18.05 -12.06 14.79
N LYS A 62 18.63 -11.70 13.64
CA LYS A 62 19.85 -10.89 13.61
C LYS A 62 19.62 -9.53 14.27
N HIS A 63 18.59 -8.82 13.90
CA HIS A 63 18.25 -7.52 14.48
C HIS A 63 18.00 -7.62 16.00
N ALA A 64 17.26 -8.64 16.43
CA ALA A 64 17.02 -8.89 17.87
C ALA A 64 18.31 -9.05 18.67
N ARG A 65 19.33 -9.71 18.10
CA ARG A 65 20.63 -9.92 18.74
C ARG A 65 21.54 -8.69 18.73
N GLU A 66 21.43 -7.86 17.70
CA GLU A 66 22.27 -6.67 17.50
C GLU A 66 21.65 -5.41 18.11
N ALA A 67 20.37 -5.44 18.47
CA ALA A 67 19.68 -4.28 19.03
C ALA A 67 20.29 -3.91 20.40
N PRO A 68 20.63 -2.63 20.61
CA PRO A 68 21.23 -2.16 21.86
C PRO A 68 20.23 -2.14 23.02
N SER A 69 18.95 -2.18 22.73
CA SER A 69 17.85 -2.23 23.69
C SER A 69 17.30 -3.65 23.84
N SER A 70 16.57 -3.88 24.94
CA SER A 70 15.89 -5.15 25.16
C SER A 70 14.76 -5.44 24.18
N THR A 71 14.39 -4.47 23.35
CA THR A 71 13.29 -4.57 22.39
C THR A 71 13.72 -4.05 21.03
N ALA A 72 13.52 -4.85 20.00
CA ALA A 72 13.77 -4.49 18.60
C ALA A 72 12.45 -4.43 17.84
N HIS A 73 12.27 -3.41 17.04
CA HIS A 73 11.07 -3.20 16.22
C HIS A 73 11.42 -3.04 14.75
N GLY A 74 10.53 -3.47 13.86
CA GLY A 74 10.69 -3.26 12.43
C GLY A 74 9.43 -3.57 11.67
N LEU A 75 9.44 -3.28 10.38
CA LEU A 75 8.32 -3.50 9.48
C LEU A 75 8.48 -4.80 8.68
N LEU A 76 7.35 -5.39 8.37
CA LEU A 76 7.21 -6.55 7.49
C LEU A 76 6.68 -6.09 6.14
N LEU A 77 7.28 -6.61 5.09
CA LEU A 77 6.92 -6.31 3.70
C LEU A 77 6.54 -7.60 2.99
N GLY A 78 5.63 -7.49 2.05
CA GLY A 78 5.19 -8.64 1.30
C GLY A 78 3.99 -8.39 0.43
N LEU A 79 3.35 -9.48 0.03
CA LEU A 79 2.23 -9.49 -0.89
C LEU A 79 1.06 -10.27 -0.29
N ASP A 80 -0.14 -9.83 -0.65
CA ASP A 80 -1.38 -10.55 -0.37
C ASP A 80 -1.80 -11.30 -1.65
N LEU A 81 -1.75 -12.61 -1.58
CA LEU A 81 -2.05 -13.52 -2.67
C LEU A 81 -3.27 -14.37 -2.31
N ASP A 82 -4.46 -13.90 -2.63
CA ASP A 82 -5.73 -14.66 -2.50
C ASP A 82 -5.94 -15.30 -1.11
N GLY A 83 -5.72 -14.53 -0.05
CA GLY A 83 -5.88 -15.00 1.34
C GLY A 83 -4.65 -15.70 1.91
N VAL A 84 -3.53 -15.72 1.18
CA VAL A 84 -2.21 -16.09 1.66
C VAL A 84 -1.35 -14.83 1.72
N LEU A 85 -0.90 -14.46 2.90
CA LEU A 85 -0.02 -13.32 3.09
C LEU A 85 1.43 -13.79 3.05
N GLU A 86 2.12 -13.44 1.98
CA GLU A 86 3.54 -13.77 1.82
C GLU A 86 4.40 -12.65 2.41
N VAL A 87 5.20 -12.97 3.41
CA VAL A 87 6.18 -12.07 4.02
C VAL A 87 7.53 -12.31 3.38
N SER A 88 7.90 -11.48 2.41
CA SER A 88 9.10 -11.64 1.60
C SER A 88 10.29 -10.83 2.11
N ASN A 89 10.04 -9.77 2.89
CA ASN A 89 11.10 -8.90 3.37
C ASN A 89 10.77 -8.27 4.73
N SER A 90 11.80 -7.73 5.38
CA SER A 90 11.66 -6.94 6.61
C SER A 90 12.81 -5.93 6.72
N PHE A 91 12.57 -4.83 7.43
CA PHE A 91 13.63 -3.91 7.80
C PHE A 91 13.43 -3.34 9.21
N PRO A 92 14.53 -3.05 9.93
CA PRO A 92 14.49 -2.52 11.27
C PRO A 92 14.02 -1.06 11.28
N LEU A 93 13.29 -0.68 12.31
CA LEU A 93 13.03 0.72 12.65
C LEU A 93 14.05 1.20 13.67
N PRO A 94 14.52 2.44 13.56
CA PRO A 94 15.45 2.99 14.54
C PRO A 94 14.79 3.09 15.91
N HIS A 95 15.50 2.64 16.92
CA HIS A 95 15.10 2.82 18.31
C HIS A 95 15.64 4.17 18.80
N HIS A 96 14.75 5.10 19.10
CA HIS A 96 15.12 6.39 19.65
C HIS A 96 14.88 6.41 21.15
N VAL A 97 15.95 6.56 21.89
CA VAL A 97 15.93 6.82 23.33
C VAL A 97 15.98 8.35 23.52
N SER A 98 14.95 9.05 23.14
CA SER A 98 14.86 10.47 23.38
C SER A 98 13.56 10.79 24.11
N ASP A 99 13.64 11.64 25.13
CA ASP A 99 12.48 12.12 25.91
C ASP A 99 11.52 13.01 25.08
N ASP A 100 11.78 13.17 23.77
CA ASP A 100 11.03 14.01 22.84
C ASP A 100 10.31 13.10 21.82
N ASP A 101 9.16 12.57 22.22
CA ASP A 101 8.34 11.62 21.44
C ASP A 101 8.01 12.11 20.02
N ASP A 102 7.76 13.41 19.85
CA ASP A 102 7.44 14.00 18.55
C ASP A 102 8.60 13.97 17.57
N LYS A 103 9.83 14.19 18.03
CA LYS A 103 11.03 14.14 17.17
C LYS A 103 11.36 12.71 16.81
N SER A 104 11.19 11.79 17.73
CA SER A 104 11.39 10.36 17.55
C SER A 104 10.42 9.81 16.48
N ALA A 105 9.13 10.10 16.59
CA ALA A 105 8.11 9.68 15.63
C ALA A 105 8.38 10.22 14.22
N LYS A 106 8.76 11.50 14.08
CA LYS A 106 9.10 12.11 12.78
C LYS A 106 10.35 11.49 12.16
N SER A 107 11.36 11.19 12.99
CA SER A 107 12.59 10.53 12.53
C SER A 107 12.31 9.11 12.02
N SER A 108 11.52 8.33 12.76
CA SER A 108 11.09 6.99 12.38
C SER A 108 10.29 7.00 11.07
N ALA A 109 9.32 7.90 10.94
CA ALA A 109 8.53 8.05 9.71
C ALA A 109 9.38 8.42 8.49
N ARG A 110 10.38 9.29 8.68
CA ARG A 110 11.33 9.67 7.62
C ARG A 110 12.20 8.49 7.20
N HIS A 111 12.71 7.73 8.16
CA HIS A 111 13.48 6.51 7.90
C HIS A 111 12.65 5.49 7.13
N GLN A 112 11.42 5.23 7.58
CA GLN A 112 10.49 4.33 6.89
C GLN A 112 10.25 4.76 5.44
N ALA A 113 9.95 6.04 5.21
CA ALA A 113 9.71 6.56 3.86
C ALA A 113 10.95 6.43 2.96
N ALA A 114 12.15 6.66 3.50
CA ALA A 114 13.41 6.51 2.76
C ALA A 114 13.67 5.04 2.38
N MET A 115 13.47 4.12 3.32
CA MET A 115 13.64 2.67 3.07
C MET A 115 12.66 2.16 2.02
N LEU A 116 11.37 2.50 2.13
CA LEU A 116 10.36 2.08 1.15
C LEU A 116 10.68 2.64 -0.25
N ARG A 117 11.15 3.89 -0.35
CA ARG A 117 11.60 4.46 -1.62
C ARG A 117 12.76 3.67 -2.22
N SER A 118 13.79 3.37 -1.42
CA SER A 118 14.94 2.61 -1.90
C SER A 118 14.56 1.19 -2.35
N LEU A 119 13.64 0.53 -1.65
CA LEU A 119 13.13 -0.79 -2.03
C LEU A 119 12.37 -0.72 -3.37
N LYS A 120 11.56 0.30 -3.55
CA LYS A 120 10.85 0.54 -4.81
C LYS A 120 11.80 0.79 -5.98
N GLU A 121 12.88 1.54 -5.77
CA GLU A 121 13.91 1.79 -6.80
C GLU A 121 14.59 0.50 -7.27
N VAL A 122 14.78 -0.48 -6.40
CA VAL A 122 15.35 -1.79 -6.74
C VAL A 122 14.30 -2.84 -7.11
N GLN A 123 13.03 -2.43 -7.26
CA GLN A 123 11.91 -3.30 -7.59
C GLN A 123 11.70 -4.46 -6.60
N ALA A 124 12.06 -4.25 -5.34
CA ALA A 124 11.73 -5.15 -4.26
C ALA A 124 10.34 -4.83 -3.70
N ASP A 125 9.77 -5.78 -2.93
CA ASP A 125 8.48 -5.57 -2.28
C ASP A 125 8.55 -4.39 -1.32
N ASP A 126 7.69 -3.39 -1.55
CA ASP A 126 7.59 -2.15 -0.78
C ASP A 126 6.25 -2.02 -0.05
N SER A 127 5.37 -3.00 -0.17
CA SER A 127 4.08 -3.04 0.52
C SER A 127 4.24 -3.45 1.97
N VAL A 128 3.86 -2.56 2.89
CA VAL A 128 3.86 -2.86 4.32
C VAL A 128 2.64 -3.72 4.64
N ILE A 129 2.87 -4.90 5.21
CA ILE A 129 1.84 -5.87 5.58
C ILE A 129 1.73 -6.09 7.08
N GLY A 130 2.65 -5.53 7.86
CA GLY A 130 2.66 -5.66 9.31
C GLY A 130 3.97 -5.19 9.92
N PHE A 131 4.20 -5.62 11.15
CA PHE A 131 5.42 -5.30 11.87
C PHE A 131 5.92 -6.49 12.71
N TYR A 132 7.15 -6.39 13.19
CA TYR A 132 7.67 -7.35 14.16
C TYR A 132 8.19 -6.65 15.40
N GLN A 133 8.10 -7.36 16.51
CA GLN A 133 8.69 -6.99 17.78
C GLN A 133 9.47 -8.16 18.34
N ALA A 134 10.75 -7.94 18.64
CA ALA A 134 11.59 -8.92 19.31
C ALA A 134 11.96 -8.42 20.70
N THR A 135 11.90 -9.27 21.70
CA THR A 135 12.26 -8.95 23.07
C THR A 135 13.17 -10.00 23.66
N THR A 136 14.19 -9.60 24.40
CA THR A 136 15.12 -10.52 25.05
C THR A 136 14.63 -11.07 26.40
N GLN A 137 13.57 -10.49 26.96
CA GLN A 137 13.09 -10.81 28.32
C GLN A 137 11.77 -11.56 28.37
N GLY A 138 11.24 -12.03 27.25
CA GLY A 138 9.99 -12.78 27.19
C GLY A 138 8.72 -11.98 27.48
N ALA A 139 8.82 -10.70 27.84
CA ALA A 139 7.69 -9.80 28.04
C ALA A 139 7.22 -9.22 26.69
N PHE A 140 6.67 -10.06 25.83
CA PHE A 140 6.26 -9.64 24.49
C PHE A 140 4.90 -8.95 24.45
N PHE A 141 4.03 -9.23 25.42
CA PHE A 141 2.69 -8.66 25.45
C PHE A 141 2.68 -7.40 26.32
N ASN A 142 2.71 -6.24 25.69
CA ASN A 142 2.65 -4.95 26.37
C ASN A 142 1.65 -4.01 25.70
N GLN A 143 1.29 -2.93 26.36
CA GLN A 143 0.34 -1.97 25.86
C GLN A 143 0.80 -1.33 24.54
N THR A 144 2.07 -1.04 24.40
CA THR A 144 2.66 -0.46 23.17
C THR A 144 2.47 -1.37 21.96
N LEU A 145 2.59 -2.69 22.13
CA LEU A 145 2.31 -3.65 21.07
C LEU A 145 0.85 -3.56 20.61
N VAL A 146 -0.08 -3.51 21.57
CA VAL A 146 -1.53 -3.45 21.28
C VAL A 146 -1.87 -2.13 20.58
N GLU A 147 -1.35 -1.00 21.03
CA GLU A 147 -1.55 0.31 20.41
C GLU A 147 -0.97 0.35 18.99
N THR A 148 0.23 -0.20 18.79
CA THR A 148 0.84 -0.31 17.47
C THR A 148 0.00 -1.18 16.54
N GLN A 149 -0.48 -2.34 17.03
CA GLN A 149 -1.35 -3.21 16.24
C GLN A 149 -2.68 -2.53 15.88
N ALA A 150 -3.28 -1.78 16.80
CA ALA A 150 -4.51 -1.03 16.53
C ALA A 150 -4.32 -0.03 15.37
N ILE A 151 -3.20 0.69 15.34
CA ILE A 151 -2.87 1.62 14.25
C ILE A 151 -2.70 0.88 12.92
N HIS A 152 -2.04 -0.28 12.92
CA HIS A 152 -1.84 -1.09 11.72
C HIS A 152 -3.16 -1.71 11.24
N GLN A 153 -4.02 -2.11 12.16
CA GLN A 153 -5.33 -2.68 11.86
C GLN A 153 -6.25 -1.71 11.11
N GLU A 154 -6.16 -0.42 11.40
CA GLU A 154 -6.92 0.62 10.69
C GLU A 154 -6.36 0.93 9.29
N LYS A 155 -5.06 0.76 9.10
CA LYS A 155 -4.36 1.24 7.90
C LYS A 155 -4.02 0.15 6.90
N LEU A 156 -3.90 -1.09 7.35
CA LEU A 156 -3.47 -2.20 6.51
C LEU A 156 -4.62 -3.12 6.15
N ARG A 157 -4.57 -3.63 4.94
CA ARG A 157 -5.48 -4.68 4.48
C ARG A 157 -5.34 -5.89 5.42
N HIS A 158 -6.43 -6.56 5.72
CA HIS A 158 -6.51 -7.68 6.69
C HIS A 158 -6.06 -7.32 8.12
N GLY A 159 -6.02 -6.03 8.47
CA GLY A 159 -5.63 -5.59 9.80
C GLY A 159 -4.13 -5.70 10.11
N GLY A 160 -3.31 -6.08 9.13
CA GLY A 160 -1.89 -6.32 9.30
C GLY A 160 -1.57 -7.52 10.21
N ILE A 161 -0.32 -7.95 10.16
CA ILE A 161 0.19 -9.05 11.02
C ILE A 161 1.27 -8.55 11.96
N VAL A 162 1.42 -9.22 13.09
CA VAL A 162 2.53 -8.99 14.01
C VAL A 162 3.31 -10.29 14.23
N ILE A 163 4.64 -10.22 14.11
CA ILE A 163 5.55 -11.30 14.47
C ILE A 163 6.22 -10.92 15.78
N VAL A 164 6.11 -11.78 16.77
CA VAL A 164 6.75 -11.63 18.07
C VAL A 164 7.82 -12.71 18.23
N HIS A 165 9.05 -12.29 18.61
CA HIS A 165 10.20 -13.18 18.79
C HIS A 165 10.82 -12.99 20.17
#